data_d09cf6836164733e39f031573a2f3536
#
_entry.id   d09cf6836164733e39f031573a2f3536
#
_cell.length_a   1.000
_cell.length_b   1.000
_cell.length_c   1.000
_cell.angle_alpha   90.00
_cell.angle_beta   90.00
_cell.angle_gamma   90.00
#
_symmetry.space_group_name_H-M   'P 1'
#
loop_
_entity.id
_entity.type
_entity.pdbx_description
1 polymer ?
#
loop_
_entity_poly.entity_id
_entity_poly.type
_entity_poly.pdbx_seq_one_letter_code
_entity_poly.pdbx_strand_id
1 'polypeptide(L)'
;MDATSHQALNYETLLNCLGGSEANALEAFAKAERQQLVQEPLSLHIDAYAQLLGLDADVVSRAYWRCRPLFEEMDEKTIILGWDSPAWPKMVDSFAYRPRFLYVQGRVQLLSEPSVSVIGTRSPSLEGKKLALQTSQALSKAGYIVTSGLALGIDGVAHKAALASGSPTIAVIGTPLSSAYPPEHAELQAEIAKSGVVVSRFAPSTTTQKWHFLLRNRLMSALSVASIVVEDRDGGGAVRQASFALEQKKYLFLYQSSVNNHAVLWPRQFSNQSRVFTIKKPEDLPRVLTQAMKDRLSLGKKREKPVQLDLFSAPSP
;
A
#
# COMPACT_ATOMS: atom_id res chain seq x y z
N MET A 1 10.72 14.82 19.19
CA MET A 1 10.29 13.50 18.62
C MET A 1 9.97 12.55 19.75
N ASP A 2 8.91 11.73 19.61
CA ASP A 2 8.58 10.66 20.53
C ASP A 2 9.42 9.39 20.27
N ALA A 3 9.24 8.34 21.09
CA ALA A 3 10.01 7.10 20.99
C ALA A 3 9.84 6.41 19.61
N THR A 4 8.62 6.40 19.05
CA THR A 4 8.36 5.79 17.74
C THR A 4 9.06 6.56 16.63
N SER A 5 9.10 7.89 16.71
CA SER A 5 9.82 8.75 15.75
C SER A 5 11.33 8.50 15.82
N HIS A 6 11.91 8.30 17.03
CA HIS A 6 13.31 7.92 17.17
C HIS A 6 13.59 6.55 16.55
N GLN A 7 12.75 5.57 16.80
CA GLN A 7 12.88 4.24 16.18
C GLN A 7 12.82 4.30 14.66
N ALA A 8 11.89 5.09 14.11
CA ALA A 8 11.75 5.26 12.66
C ALA A 8 12.97 5.97 12.04
N LEU A 9 13.50 7.01 12.69
CA LEU A 9 14.72 7.69 12.28
C LEU A 9 15.94 6.76 12.34
N ASN A 10 16.07 5.97 13.42
CA ASN A 10 17.13 4.98 13.56
C ASN A 10 17.06 3.94 12.44
N TYR A 11 15.87 3.41 12.16
CA TYR A 11 15.67 2.46 11.05
C TYR A 11 16.02 3.07 9.70
N GLU A 12 15.59 4.29 9.43
CA GLU A 12 15.90 4.99 8.17
C GLU A 12 17.39 5.28 8.01
N THR A 13 18.08 5.58 9.13
CA THR A 13 19.54 5.71 9.16
C THR A 13 20.20 4.40 8.75
N LEU A 14 19.78 3.27 9.32
CA LEU A 14 20.28 1.94 8.95
C LEU A 14 20.02 1.64 7.47
N LEU A 15 18.81 1.93 6.98
CA LEU A 15 18.45 1.74 5.58
C LEU A 15 19.36 2.53 4.65
N ASN A 16 19.67 3.77 5.00
CA ASN A 16 20.62 4.62 4.25
C ASN A 16 22.06 4.06 4.29
N CYS A 17 22.54 3.64 5.45
CA CYS A 17 23.86 3.02 5.61
C CYS A 17 24.02 1.74 4.79
N LEU A 18 22.93 1.00 4.61
CA LEU A 18 22.91 -0.29 3.91
C LEU A 18 22.45 -0.19 2.45
N GLY A 19 22.59 1.00 1.84
CA GLY A 19 22.30 1.22 0.43
C GLY A 19 20.84 1.02 0.03
N GLY A 20 19.90 1.19 0.95
CA GLY A 20 18.46 1.05 0.71
C GLY A 20 17.95 -0.40 0.78
N SER A 21 18.76 -1.35 1.23
CA SER A 21 18.35 -2.75 1.40
C SER A 21 17.43 -2.91 2.62
N GLU A 22 16.12 -2.98 2.40
CA GLU A 22 15.14 -3.19 3.49
C GLU A 22 15.40 -4.48 4.26
N ALA A 23 15.80 -5.57 3.59
CA ALA A 23 16.08 -6.84 4.25
C ALA A 23 17.24 -6.71 5.25
N ASN A 24 18.35 -6.10 4.82
CA ASN A 24 19.53 -5.89 5.67
C ASN A 24 19.21 -4.88 6.80
N ALA A 25 18.43 -3.83 6.51
CA ALA A 25 18.03 -2.84 7.50
C ALA A 25 17.12 -3.46 8.58
N LEU A 26 16.18 -4.34 8.21
CA LEU A 26 15.33 -5.07 9.16
C LEU A 26 16.17 -5.99 10.06
N GLU A 27 17.14 -6.71 9.49
CA GLU A 27 18.05 -7.58 10.27
C GLU A 27 18.90 -6.75 11.24
N ALA A 28 19.49 -5.66 10.78
CA ALA A 28 20.30 -4.76 11.60
C ALA A 28 19.45 -4.11 12.72
N PHE A 29 18.24 -3.66 12.40
CA PHE A 29 17.32 -3.09 13.37
C PHE A 29 16.93 -4.11 14.43
N ALA A 30 16.60 -5.34 14.05
CA ALA A 30 16.30 -6.42 14.99
C ALA A 30 17.50 -6.80 15.90
N LYS A 31 18.74 -6.66 15.40
CA LYS A 31 19.96 -6.81 16.24
C LYS A 31 20.06 -5.65 17.24
N ALA A 32 19.82 -4.42 16.80
CA ALA A 32 19.81 -3.23 17.66
C ALA A 32 18.68 -3.28 18.72
N GLU A 33 17.51 -3.80 18.37
CA GLU A 33 16.42 -4.04 19.34
C GLU A 33 16.84 -4.99 20.46
N ARG A 34 17.50 -6.10 20.13
CA ARG A 34 18.02 -7.06 21.15
C ARG A 34 19.08 -6.44 22.05
N GLN A 35 19.81 -5.44 21.58
CA GLN A 35 20.79 -4.67 22.36
C GLN A 35 20.19 -3.45 23.06
N GLN A 36 18.87 -3.25 22.98
CA GLN A 36 18.13 -2.12 23.54
C GLN A 36 18.55 -0.74 23.03
N LEU A 37 19.19 -0.67 21.86
CA LEU A 37 19.69 0.57 21.26
C LEU A 37 18.61 1.40 20.57
N VAL A 38 17.48 0.79 20.19
CA VAL A 38 16.48 1.46 19.32
C VAL A 38 15.59 2.45 20.08
N GLN A 39 15.55 2.40 21.40
CA GLN A 39 14.67 3.23 22.23
C GLN A 39 15.15 4.69 22.31
N GLU A 40 16.42 4.91 22.11
CA GLU A 40 17.06 6.20 22.16
C GLU A 40 17.52 6.67 20.76
N PRO A 41 17.78 7.99 20.57
CA PRO A 41 18.36 8.47 19.32
C PRO A 41 19.68 7.77 19.00
N LEU A 42 19.82 7.28 17.78
CA LEU A 42 21.03 6.61 17.29
C LEU A 42 22.29 7.45 17.51
N SER A 43 22.18 8.79 17.48
CA SER A 43 23.28 9.71 17.73
C SER A 43 23.96 9.56 19.11
N LEU A 44 23.29 8.94 20.07
CA LEU A 44 23.86 8.65 21.40
C LEU A 44 24.69 7.35 21.39
N HIS A 45 24.57 6.53 20.35
CA HIS A 45 25.13 5.18 20.26
C HIS A 45 25.83 4.90 18.93
N ILE A 46 26.42 5.94 18.30
CA ILE A 46 27.01 5.85 16.96
C ILE A 46 28.03 4.71 16.84
N ASP A 47 28.94 4.59 17.82
CA ASP A 47 29.96 3.54 17.82
C ASP A 47 29.37 2.13 17.89
N ALA A 48 28.31 1.94 18.70
CA ALA A 48 27.62 0.66 18.80
C ALA A 48 26.93 0.28 17.49
N TYR A 49 26.29 1.24 16.83
CA TYR A 49 25.70 1.02 15.50
C TYR A 49 26.75 0.81 14.42
N ALA A 50 27.88 1.53 14.45
CA ALA A 50 29.01 1.33 13.55
C ALA A 50 29.59 -0.08 13.66
N GLN A 51 29.81 -0.55 14.90
CA GLN A 51 30.23 -1.92 15.17
C GLN A 51 29.20 -2.96 14.69
N LEU A 52 27.90 -2.72 14.96
CA LEU A 52 26.82 -3.62 14.54
C LEU A 52 26.74 -3.78 13.03
N LEU A 53 27.03 -2.69 12.27
CA LEU A 53 26.98 -2.65 10.82
C LEU A 53 28.31 -3.05 10.17
N GLY A 54 29.42 -3.07 10.91
CA GLY A 54 30.78 -3.21 10.35
C GLY A 54 31.18 -2.01 9.48
N LEU A 55 30.75 -0.81 9.85
CA LEU A 55 31.00 0.45 9.13
C LEU A 55 31.78 1.43 10.00
N ASP A 56 32.36 2.45 9.37
CA ASP A 56 32.98 3.58 10.05
C ASP A 56 31.89 4.42 10.77
N ALA A 57 32.17 4.86 11.99
CA ALA A 57 31.32 5.73 12.79
C ALA A 57 30.91 7.02 12.06
N ASP A 58 31.80 7.59 11.26
CA ASP A 58 31.54 8.78 10.45
C ASP A 58 30.48 8.51 9.36
N VAL A 59 30.41 7.30 8.79
CA VAL A 59 29.38 6.94 7.81
C VAL A 59 28.01 6.92 8.48
N VAL A 60 27.90 6.30 9.65
CA VAL A 60 26.66 6.21 10.44
C VAL A 60 26.21 7.58 10.89
N SER A 61 27.16 8.37 11.41
CA SER A 61 26.90 9.75 11.86
C SER A 61 26.36 10.61 10.71
N ARG A 62 27.02 10.65 9.56
CA ARG A 62 26.54 11.41 8.40
C ARG A 62 25.16 10.96 7.92
N ALA A 63 24.86 9.69 7.92
CA ALA A 63 23.54 9.17 7.54
C ALA A 63 22.47 9.67 8.50
N TYR A 64 22.71 9.60 9.81
CA TYR A 64 21.79 10.07 10.83
C TYR A 64 21.52 11.58 10.71
N TRP A 65 22.57 12.40 10.66
CA TRP A 65 22.43 13.85 10.60
C TRP A 65 21.83 14.36 9.29
N ARG A 66 21.89 13.56 8.22
CA ARG A 66 21.18 13.84 6.97
C ARG A 66 19.68 13.54 7.07
N CYS A 67 19.28 12.48 7.77
CA CYS A 67 17.87 12.09 7.89
C CYS A 67 17.12 12.93 8.95
N ARG A 68 17.78 13.24 10.06
CA ARG A 68 17.17 13.87 11.23
C ARG A 68 16.39 15.16 10.95
N PRO A 69 16.90 16.16 10.22
CA PRO A 69 16.15 17.40 9.98
C PRO A 69 14.81 17.13 9.29
N LEU A 70 14.76 16.18 8.35
CA LEU A 70 13.54 15.83 7.61
C LEU A 70 12.48 15.17 8.51
N PHE A 71 12.91 14.48 9.57
CA PHE A 71 12.00 13.97 10.60
C PHE A 71 11.53 15.06 11.56
N GLU A 72 12.39 16.03 11.89
CA GLU A 72 12.05 17.19 12.74
C GLU A 72 11.08 18.16 12.04
N GLU A 73 11.19 18.30 10.72
CA GLU A 73 10.32 19.13 9.87
C GLU A 73 9.02 18.41 9.45
N MET A 74 8.83 17.18 9.86
CA MET A 74 7.62 16.42 9.52
C MET A 74 6.38 17.07 10.14
N ASP A 75 5.29 17.16 9.36
CA ASP A 75 4.00 17.67 9.83
C ASP A 75 3.59 16.99 11.14
N GLU A 76 3.28 17.79 12.16
CA GLU A 76 2.87 17.33 13.50
C GLU A 76 1.63 16.41 13.50
N LYS A 77 0.82 16.47 12.43
CA LYS A 77 -0.33 15.57 12.21
C LYS A 77 0.09 14.20 11.68
N THR A 78 1.36 13.99 11.38
CA THR A 78 1.85 12.70 10.91
C THR A 78 2.01 11.74 12.09
N ILE A 79 1.33 10.60 11.98
CA ILE A 79 1.43 9.49 12.94
C ILE A 79 2.36 8.44 12.32
N ILE A 80 3.37 8.00 13.08
CA ILE A 80 4.23 6.88 12.69
C ILE A 80 3.72 5.62 13.39
N LEU A 81 3.45 4.58 12.61
CA LEU A 81 3.04 3.27 13.12
C LEU A 81 4.19 2.28 12.97
N GLY A 82 4.63 1.69 14.05
CA GLY A 82 5.51 0.52 14.08
C GLY A 82 4.69 -0.78 14.25
N TRP A 83 5.34 -1.94 14.15
CA TRP A 83 4.66 -3.25 14.28
C TRP A 83 4.02 -3.50 15.65
N ASP A 84 4.49 -2.82 16.67
CA ASP A 84 4.01 -2.83 18.05
C ASP A 84 2.87 -1.83 18.31
N SER A 85 2.60 -0.95 17.37
CA SER A 85 1.52 0.04 17.49
C SER A 85 0.15 -0.63 17.59
N PRO A 86 -0.71 -0.26 18.55
CA PRO A 86 -2.10 -0.74 18.61
C PRO A 86 -2.91 -0.40 17.34
N ALA A 87 -2.53 0.66 16.62
CA ALA A 87 -3.18 1.08 15.39
C ALA A 87 -2.57 0.44 14.12
N TRP A 88 -1.60 -0.47 14.28
CA TRP A 88 -1.01 -1.20 13.16
C TRP A 88 -2.06 -2.07 12.46
N PRO A 89 -2.24 -1.95 11.13
CA PRO A 89 -3.24 -2.71 10.39
C PRO A 89 -2.84 -4.18 10.29
N LYS A 90 -3.51 -5.05 11.05
CA LYS A 90 -3.19 -6.48 11.13
C LYS A 90 -3.24 -7.22 9.79
N MET A 91 -3.98 -6.70 8.81
CA MET A 91 -4.00 -7.25 7.45
C MET A 91 -2.64 -7.24 6.76
N VAL A 92 -1.71 -6.38 7.20
CA VAL A 92 -0.35 -6.27 6.66
C VAL A 92 0.60 -7.30 7.26
N ASP A 93 0.27 -7.93 8.39
CA ASP A 93 1.18 -8.86 9.08
C ASP A 93 1.55 -10.09 8.24
N SER A 94 0.64 -10.58 7.39
CA SER A 94 0.90 -11.71 6.49
C SER A 94 1.60 -11.34 5.19
N PHE A 95 1.89 -10.05 5.01
CA PHE A 95 2.52 -9.54 3.80
C PHE A 95 4.06 -9.67 3.88
N ALA A 96 4.66 -10.44 2.94
CA ALA A 96 6.10 -10.73 2.93
C ALA A 96 6.99 -9.47 2.83
N TYR A 97 6.48 -8.40 2.20
CA TYR A 97 7.19 -7.13 2.03
C TYR A 97 6.63 -6.03 2.93
N ARG A 98 6.14 -6.40 4.11
CA ARG A 98 5.61 -5.41 5.07
C ARG A 98 6.70 -4.44 5.51
N PRO A 99 6.43 -3.12 5.46
CA PRO A 99 7.39 -2.13 5.93
C PRO A 99 7.54 -2.21 7.45
N ARG A 100 8.68 -1.75 7.99
CA ARG A 100 8.87 -1.67 9.46
C ARG A 100 8.01 -0.56 10.06
N PHE A 101 7.82 0.54 9.31
CA PHE A 101 7.01 1.67 9.71
C PHE A 101 6.03 2.08 8.61
N LEU A 102 4.90 2.65 9.02
CA LEU A 102 3.97 3.37 8.17
C LEU A 102 3.85 4.81 8.66
N TYR A 103 3.83 5.73 7.73
CA TYR A 103 3.62 7.15 7.95
C TYR A 103 2.19 7.48 7.54
N VAL A 104 1.40 8.10 8.43
CA VAL A 104 -0.03 8.22 8.26
C VAL A 104 -0.49 9.64 8.57
N GLN A 105 -1.36 10.21 7.75
CA GLN A 105 -2.10 11.44 8.04
C GLN A 105 -3.60 11.18 7.93
N GLY A 106 -4.36 11.66 8.91
CA GLY A 106 -5.81 11.55 8.97
C GLY A 106 -6.30 10.46 9.94
N ARG A 107 -7.42 9.84 9.60
CA ARG A 107 -8.16 8.91 10.47
C ARG A 107 -7.54 7.51 10.44
N VAL A 108 -6.49 7.31 11.25
CA VAL A 108 -5.67 6.08 11.27
C VAL A 108 -6.49 4.80 11.46
N GLN A 109 -7.56 4.83 12.23
CA GLN A 109 -8.45 3.69 12.48
C GLN A 109 -9.05 3.10 11.20
N LEU A 110 -9.17 3.88 10.12
CA LEU A 110 -9.67 3.41 8.84
C LEU A 110 -8.78 2.34 8.20
N LEU A 111 -7.49 2.27 8.55
CA LEU A 111 -6.56 1.26 8.05
C LEU A 111 -6.91 -0.16 8.51
N SER A 112 -7.74 -0.30 9.55
CA SER A 112 -8.20 -1.59 10.07
C SER A 112 -9.61 -1.97 9.58
N GLU A 113 -10.30 -1.07 8.89
CA GLU A 113 -11.64 -1.30 8.37
C GLU A 113 -11.63 -2.05 7.02
N PRO A 114 -12.70 -2.80 6.71
CA PRO A 114 -12.81 -3.47 5.42
C PRO A 114 -12.78 -2.49 4.25
N SER A 115 -11.77 -2.60 3.40
CA SER A 115 -11.60 -1.72 2.25
C SER A 115 -11.42 -2.49 0.95
N VAL A 116 -11.74 -1.85 -0.17
CA VAL A 116 -11.60 -2.40 -1.53
C VAL A 116 -10.74 -1.47 -2.38
N SER A 117 -9.68 -2.00 -2.97
CA SER A 117 -8.86 -1.25 -3.92
C SER A 117 -9.59 -1.07 -5.25
N VAL A 118 -9.86 0.16 -5.65
CA VAL A 118 -10.38 0.53 -6.97
C VAL A 118 -9.22 1.07 -7.79
N ILE A 119 -8.81 0.36 -8.84
CA ILE A 119 -7.58 0.62 -9.56
C ILE A 119 -7.76 0.57 -11.08
N GLY A 120 -6.87 1.23 -11.79
CA GLY A 120 -6.90 1.21 -13.25
C GLY A 120 -5.87 2.12 -13.91
N THR A 121 -6.08 2.32 -15.20
CA THR A 121 -5.22 3.16 -16.04
C THR A 121 -5.21 4.63 -15.62
N ARG A 122 -4.09 5.29 -15.87
CA ARG A 122 -3.94 6.76 -15.70
C ARG A 122 -4.67 7.58 -16.76
N SER A 123 -5.04 6.96 -17.88
CA SER A 123 -5.74 7.60 -19.00
C SER A 123 -6.99 6.80 -19.36
N PRO A 124 -8.02 6.80 -18.50
CA PRO A 124 -9.23 6.01 -18.70
C PRO A 124 -10.12 6.58 -19.81
N SER A 125 -10.87 5.68 -20.44
CA SER A 125 -11.99 6.04 -21.31
C SER A 125 -13.11 6.73 -20.52
N LEU A 126 -14.08 7.34 -21.20
CA LEU A 126 -15.27 7.90 -20.54
C LEU A 126 -16.05 6.83 -19.79
N GLU A 127 -16.16 5.62 -20.36
CA GLU A 127 -16.82 4.49 -19.72
C GLU A 127 -16.02 4.01 -18.50
N GLY A 128 -14.68 3.94 -18.58
CA GLY A 128 -13.83 3.61 -17.44
C GLY A 128 -13.99 4.59 -16.27
N LYS A 129 -14.06 5.89 -16.56
CA LYS A 129 -14.35 6.92 -15.54
C LYS A 129 -15.72 6.71 -14.90
N LYS A 130 -16.76 6.44 -15.70
CA LYS A 130 -18.12 6.17 -15.22
C LYS A 130 -18.16 4.92 -14.34
N LEU A 131 -17.53 3.84 -14.78
CA LEU A 131 -17.43 2.60 -13.98
C LEU A 131 -16.70 2.82 -12.66
N ALA A 132 -15.58 3.55 -12.65
CA ALA A 132 -14.85 3.86 -11.42
C ALA A 132 -15.70 4.66 -10.43
N LEU A 133 -16.42 5.69 -10.93
CA LEU A 133 -17.34 6.49 -10.13
C LEU A 133 -18.45 5.62 -9.52
N GLN A 134 -19.14 4.84 -10.35
CA GLN A 134 -20.27 4.01 -9.89
C GLN A 134 -19.80 2.89 -8.94
N THR A 135 -18.62 2.29 -9.21
CA THR A 135 -18.02 1.28 -8.33
C THR A 135 -17.76 1.86 -6.94
N SER A 136 -17.14 3.04 -6.90
CA SER A 136 -16.80 3.68 -5.63
C SER A 136 -18.04 4.09 -4.85
N GLN A 137 -19.08 4.58 -5.53
CA GLN A 137 -20.37 4.87 -4.91
C GLN A 137 -21.07 3.61 -4.36
N ALA A 138 -21.05 2.50 -5.12
CA ALA A 138 -21.64 1.24 -4.69
C ALA A 138 -20.91 0.66 -3.46
N LEU A 139 -19.57 0.73 -3.42
CA LEU A 139 -18.78 0.34 -2.26
C LEU A 139 -19.06 1.21 -1.05
N SER A 140 -19.04 2.53 -1.21
CA SER A 140 -19.34 3.50 -0.15
C SER A 140 -20.74 3.27 0.45
N LYS A 141 -21.76 3.10 -0.39
CA LYS A 141 -23.13 2.81 0.03
C LYS A 141 -23.25 1.51 0.82
N ALA A 142 -22.40 0.53 0.50
CA ALA A 142 -22.38 -0.77 1.18
C ALA A 142 -21.48 -0.80 2.44
N GLY A 143 -20.87 0.33 2.83
CA GLY A 143 -20.04 0.45 4.01
C GLY A 143 -18.59 -0.01 3.83
N TYR A 144 -18.15 -0.29 2.59
CA TYR A 144 -16.75 -0.57 2.30
C TYR A 144 -15.98 0.74 2.06
N ILE A 145 -14.77 0.83 2.59
CA ILE A 145 -13.90 1.96 2.32
C ILE A 145 -13.23 1.77 0.96
N VAL A 146 -13.29 2.80 0.12
CA VAL A 146 -12.55 2.83 -1.14
C VAL A 146 -11.08 3.09 -0.83
N THR A 147 -10.21 2.18 -1.29
CA THR A 147 -8.76 2.36 -1.26
C THR A 147 -8.26 2.59 -2.67
N SER A 148 -7.35 3.54 -2.86
CA SER A 148 -6.68 3.72 -4.15
C SER A 148 -5.31 4.37 -4.00
N GLY A 149 -4.60 4.55 -5.12
CA GLY A 149 -3.20 4.94 -5.12
C GLY A 149 -2.94 6.42 -5.40
N LEU A 150 -3.97 7.25 -5.47
CA LEU A 150 -3.86 8.69 -5.76
C LEU A 150 -3.20 9.03 -7.12
N ALA A 151 -3.11 8.07 -8.05
CA ALA A 151 -2.64 8.33 -9.40
C ALA A 151 -3.69 9.09 -10.23
N LEU A 152 -3.26 9.66 -11.37
CA LEU A 152 -4.22 10.18 -12.36
C LEU A 152 -5.18 9.07 -12.81
N GLY A 153 -6.31 9.49 -13.40
CA GLY A 153 -7.26 8.56 -14.01
C GLY A 153 -8.16 7.86 -12.99
N ILE A 154 -8.22 6.53 -13.03
CA ILE A 154 -9.16 5.72 -12.23
C ILE A 154 -9.01 6.00 -10.73
N ASP A 155 -7.78 6.08 -10.21
CA ASP A 155 -7.52 6.29 -8.79
C ASP A 155 -8.12 7.62 -8.31
N GLY A 156 -7.87 8.72 -9.03
CA GLY A 156 -8.41 10.04 -8.70
C GLY A 156 -9.94 10.08 -8.78
N VAL A 157 -10.54 9.42 -9.77
CA VAL A 157 -12.02 9.30 -9.87
C VAL A 157 -12.57 8.53 -8.68
N ALA A 158 -11.93 7.44 -8.29
CA ALA A 158 -12.38 6.61 -7.16
C ALA A 158 -12.39 7.39 -5.84
N HIS A 159 -11.31 8.12 -5.53
CA HIS A 159 -11.24 8.95 -4.33
C HIS A 159 -12.30 10.05 -4.33
N LYS A 160 -12.42 10.81 -5.42
CA LYS A 160 -13.41 11.89 -5.55
C LYS A 160 -14.83 11.37 -5.41
N ALA A 161 -15.14 10.20 -5.99
CA ALA A 161 -16.46 9.58 -5.89
C ALA A 161 -16.81 9.15 -4.46
N ALA A 162 -15.85 8.58 -3.71
CA ALA A 162 -16.04 8.24 -2.31
C ALA A 162 -16.31 9.49 -1.45
N LEU A 163 -15.49 10.54 -1.59
CA LEU A 163 -15.64 11.81 -0.88
C LEU A 163 -16.96 12.48 -1.20
N ALA A 164 -17.35 12.55 -2.48
CA ALA A 164 -18.65 13.10 -2.90
C ALA A 164 -19.85 12.31 -2.39
N SER A 165 -19.65 11.03 -2.02
CA SER A 165 -20.67 10.19 -1.35
C SER A 165 -20.69 10.37 0.17
N GLY A 166 -19.91 11.32 0.72
CA GLY A 166 -19.78 11.51 2.17
C GLY A 166 -19.02 10.39 2.89
N SER A 167 -18.34 9.52 2.15
CA SER A 167 -17.61 8.37 2.68
C SER A 167 -16.11 8.63 2.73
N PRO A 168 -15.39 8.13 3.78
CA PRO A 168 -13.94 8.24 3.83
C PRO A 168 -13.29 7.36 2.75
N THR A 169 -12.04 7.68 2.43
CA THR A 169 -11.23 6.89 1.50
C THR A 169 -9.80 6.75 2.02
N ILE A 170 -9.10 5.68 1.62
CA ILE A 170 -7.70 5.41 1.96
C ILE A 170 -6.84 5.67 0.73
N ALA A 171 -5.96 6.67 0.81
CA ALA A 171 -4.94 6.89 -0.21
C ALA A 171 -3.62 6.24 0.22
N VAL A 172 -3.17 5.24 -0.53
CA VAL A 172 -1.85 4.63 -0.34
C VAL A 172 -0.91 5.28 -1.34
N ILE A 173 0.10 6.02 -0.88
CA ILE A 173 0.96 6.79 -1.79
C ILE A 173 2.36 6.20 -1.94
N GLY A 174 3.00 6.47 -3.08
CA GLY A 174 4.34 5.96 -3.42
C GLY A 174 5.49 6.93 -3.12
N THR A 175 5.19 7.99 -2.38
CA THR A 175 6.10 9.09 -1.99
C THR A 175 6.07 9.28 -0.49
N PRO A 176 7.02 9.98 0.13
CA PRO A 176 6.81 10.56 1.45
C PRO A 176 5.54 11.41 1.52
N LEU A 177 4.94 11.53 2.70
CA LEU A 177 3.68 12.28 2.90
C LEU A 177 3.78 13.76 2.53
N SER A 178 4.98 14.35 2.65
CA SER A 178 5.27 15.74 2.28
C SER A 178 5.24 15.99 0.76
N SER A 179 5.17 14.93 -0.06
CA SER A 179 5.25 15.01 -1.52
C SER A 179 4.00 14.44 -2.15
N ALA A 180 3.20 15.28 -2.81
CA ALA A 180 2.10 14.82 -3.64
C ALA A 180 2.60 14.36 -5.02
N TYR A 181 2.18 13.16 -5.44
CA TYR A 181 2.44 12.65 -6.79
C TYR A 181 1.21 11.94 -7.35
N PRO A 182 0.66 12.38 -8.48
CA PRO A 182 1.12 13.55 -9.26
C PRO A 182 0.82 14.88 -8.53
N PRO A 183 1.54 15.97 -8.87
CA PRO A 183 1.32 17.27 -8.22
C PRO A 183 -0.11 17.80 -8.32
N GLU A 184 -0.81 17.47 -9.41
CA GLU A 184 -2.21 17.84 -9.66
C GLU A 184 -3.18 17.27 -8.62
N HIS A 185 -2.75 16.26 -7.86
CA HIS A 185 -3.54 15.65 -6.78
C HIS A 185 -3.14 16.13 -5.38
N ALA A 186 -2.35 17.22 -5.25
CA ALA A 186 -1.97 17.75 -3.95
C ALA A 186 -3.18 18.17 -3.10
N GLU A 187 -4.14 18.87 -3.70
CA GLU A 187 -5.39 19.26 -3.02
C GLU A 187 -6.23 18.05 -2.63
N LEU A 188 -6.33 17.05 -3.51
CA LEU A 188 -7.05 15.81 -3.23
C LEU A 188 -6.37 15.02 -2.11
N GLN A 189 -5.03 14.98 -2.06
CA GLN A 189 -4.29 14.37 -0.95
C GLN A 189 -4.62 15.06 0.38
N ALA A 190 -4.61 16.38 0.40
CA ALA A 190 -4.95 17.17 1.59
C ALA A 190 -6.41 16.98 2.03
N GLU A 191 -7.36 16.88 1.08
CA GLU A 191 -8.76 16.61 1.37
C GLU A 191 -8.94 15.21 1.98
N ILE A 192 -8.26 14.19 1.42
CA ILE A 192 -8.29 12.83 1.96
C ILE A 192 -7.68 12.78 3.37
N ALA A 193 -6.60 13.52 3.62
CA ALA A 193 -6.01 13.60 4.97
C ALA A 193 -6.98 14.19 6.01
N LYS A 194 -7.93 15.05 5.61
CA LYS A 194 -8.95 15.63 6.51
C LYS A 194 -10.12 14.69 6.79
N SER A 195 -10.63 13.99 5.78
CA SER A 195 -11.87 13.21 5.86
C SER A 195 -11.68 11.70 5.83
N GLY A 196 -10.54 11.23 5.38
CA GLY A 196 -10.12 9.84 5.26
C GLY A 196 -8.75 9.60 5.89
N VAL A 197 -7.88 8.88 5.17
CA VAL A 197 -6.50 8.63 5.59
C VAL A 197 -5.57 8.53 4.38
N VAL A 198 -4.40 9.17 4.51
CA VAL A 198 -3.28 9.01 3.58
C VAL A 198 -2.19 8.20 4.29
N VAL A 199 -1.69 7.16 3.64
CA VAL A 199 -0.66 6.28 4.19
C VAL A 199 0.49 6.09 3.21
N SER A 200 1.70 6.18 3.74
CA SER A 200 2.94 5.91 3.03
C SER A 200 3.81 4.93 3.81
N ARG A 201 4.57 4.11 3.09
CA ARG A 201 5.65 3.30 3.66
C ARG A 201 7.00 4.01 3.63
N PHE A 202 7.06 5.18 3.02
CA PHE A 202 8.30 5.91 2.74
C PHE A 202 8.50 7.03 3.75
N ALA A 203 9.67 7.03 4.38
CA ALA A 203 10.09 8.03 5.35
C ALA A 203 10.25 9.41 4.71
N PRO A 204 10.21 10.51 5.49
CA PRO A 204 10.39 11.87 4.96
C PRO A 204 11.73 12.06 4.24
N SER A 205 12.77 11.28 4.60
CA SER A 205 14.11 11.31 3.98
C SER A 205 14.20 10.49 2.68
N THR A 206 13.17 9.74 2.31
CA THR A 206 13.20 8.88 1.14
C THR A 206 13.12 9.67 -0.17
N THR A 207 14.11 9.53 -1.04
CA THR A 207 14.04 10.04 -2.41
C THR A 207 13.20 9.12 -3.28
N THR A 208 12.11 9.67 -3.84
CA THR A 208 11.15 8.88 -4.62
C THR A 208 11.76 8.26 -5.87
N GLN A 209 11.55 6.95 -6.07
CA GLN A 209 12.00 6.16 -7.19
C GLN A 209 10.81 5.49 -7.90
N LYS A 210 10.97 5.15 -9.19
CA LYS A 210 9.89 4.52 -9.98
C LYS A 210 9.39 3.19 -9.37
N TRP A 211 10.29 2.40 -8.77
CA TRP A 211 9.93 1.11 -8.16
C TRP A 211 9.14 1.26 -6.83
N HIS A 212 9.17 2.44 -6.20
CA HIS A 212 8.35 2.72 -5.02
C HIS A 212 6.85 2.56 -5.29
N PHE A 213 6.39 2.91 -6.49
CA PHE A 213 5.00 2.74 -6.87
C PHE A 213 4.59 1.27 -6.94
N LEU A 214 5.54 0.36 -7.22
CA LEU A 214 5.29 -1.08 -7.18
C LEU A 214 5.14 -1.58 -5.73
N LEU A 215 6.01 -1.16 -4.82
CA LEU A 215 5.91 -1.46 -3.40
C LEU A 215 4.62 -0.87 -2.79
N ARG A 216 4.25 0.34 -3.20
CA ARG A 216 2.99 0.96 -2.81
C ARG A 216 1.79 0.11 -3.23
N ASN A 217 1.77 -0.38 -4.47
CA ASN A 217 0.70 -1.24 -4.96
C ASN A 217 0.60 -2.54 -4.16
N ARG A 218 1.73 -3.14 -3.77
CA ARG A 218 1.75 -4.30 -2.88
C ARG A 218 1.15 -3.99 -1.50
N LEU A 219 1.51 -2.84 -0.90
CA LEU A 219 0.95 -2.39 0.38
C LEU A 219 -0.56 -2.11 0.25
N MET A 220 -0.99 -1.44 -0.83
CA MET A 220 -2.39 -1.14 -1.09
C MET A 220 -3.24 -2.42 -1.18
N SER A 221 -2.73 -3.44 -1.87
CA SER A 221 -3.36 -4.76 -1.92
C SER A 221 -3.40 -5.42 -0.53
N ALA A 222 -2.33 -5.32 0.28
CA ALA A 222 -2.28 -5.88 1.63
C ALA A 222 -3.32 -5.25 2.56
N LEU A 223 -3.53 -3.93 2.45
CA LEU A 223 -4.51 -3.17 3.22
C LEU A 223 -5.97 -3.41 2.81
N SER A 224 -6.21 -4.05 1.66
CA SER A 224 -7.55 -4.25 1.13
C SER A 224 -8.00 -5.71 1.25
N VAL A 225 -9.30 -5.94 1.38
CA VAL A 225 -9.88 -7.30 1.34
C VAL A 225 -10.05 -7.79 -0.11
N ALA A 226 -10.21 -6.86 -1.04
CA ALA A 226 -10.35 -7.13 -2.47
C ALA A 226 -9.75 -5.99 -3.31
N SER A 227 -9.46 -6.30 -4.58
CA SER A 227 -9.15 -5.32 -5.61
C SER A 227 -10.11 -5.46 -6.79
N ILE A 228 -10.50 -4.33 -7.39
CA ILE A 228 -11.19 -4.31 -8.68
C ILE A 228 -10.37 -3.52 -9.69
N VAL A 229 -10.06 -4.16 -10.81
CA VAL A 229 -9.46 -3.48 -11.96
C VAL A 229 -10.58 -2.99 -12.88
N VAL A 230 -10.74 -1.67 -12.93
CA VAL A 230 -11.81 -1.04 -13.72
C VAL A 230 -11.46 -1.04 -15.20
N GLU A 231 -10.27 -0.55 -15.54
CA GLU A 231 -9.75 -0.49 -16.90
C GLU A 231 -8.23 -0.44 -16.85
N ASP A 232 -7.55 -1.26 -17.64
CA ASP A 232 -6.09 -1.17 -17.83
C ASP A 232 -5.70 -1.82 -19.17
N ARG A 233 -4.46 -1.57 -19.59
CA ARG A 233 -3.81 -2.21 -20.74
C ARG A 233 -2.98 -3.41 -20.29
N ASP A 234 -2.60 -4.26 -21.23
CA ASP A 234 -1.66 -5.37 -20.96
C ASP A 234 -0.34 -4.83 -20.39
N GLY A 235 0.15 -5.46 -19.33
CA GLY A 235 1.35 -5.05 -18.60
C GLY A 235 1.20 -3.76 -17.78
N GLY A 236 -0.02 -3.25 -17.63
CA GLY A 236 -0.31 -2.05 -16.85
C GLY A 236 -0.07 -2.20 -15.35
N GLY A 237 -0.03 -1.07 -14.65
CA GLY A 237 0.22 -1.05 -13.21
C GLY A 237 -0.88 -1.70 -12.38
N ALA A 238 -2.15 -1.55 -12.80
CA ALA A 238 -3.29 -2.16 -12.13
C ALA A 238 -3.32 -3.68 -12.37
N VAL A 239 -2.89 -4.15 -13.54
CA VAL A 239 -2.74 -5.59 -13.83
C VAL A 239 -1.69 -6.21 -12.91
N ARG A 240 -0.56 -5.55 -12.67
CA ARG A 240 0.45 -6.01 -11.70
C ARG A 240 -0.11 -6.06 -10.28
N GLN A 241 -0.92 -5.08 -9.90
CA GLN A 241 -1.56 -5.09 -8.59
C GLN A 241 -2.59 -6.22 -8.47
N ALA A 242 -3.30 -6.59 -9.55
CA ALA A 242 -4.17 -7.76 -9.57
C ALA A 242 -3.40 -9.04 -9.21
N SER A 243 -2.18 -9.22 -9.75
CA SER A 243 -1.30 -10.33 -9.36
C SER A 243 -0.97 -10.29 -7.88
N PHE A 244 -0.60 -9.11 -7.34
CA PHE A 244 -0.31 -8.99 -5.90
C PHE A 244 -1.51 -9.31 -5.02
N ALA A 245 -2.73 -8.96 -5.44
CA ALA A 245 -3.94 -9.32 -4.70
C ALA A 245 -4.10 -10.84 -4.59
N LEU A 246 -3.87 -11.57 -5.66
CA LEU A 246 -3.97 -13.05 -5.67
C LEU A 246 -2.82 -13.70 -4.89
N GLU A 247 -1.56 -13.23 -5.05
CA GLU A 247 -0.42 -13.67 -4.23
C GLU A 247 -0.70 -13.53 -2.73
N GLN A 248 -1.36 -12.46 -2.34
CA GLN A 248 -1.74 -12.16 -0.94
C GLN A 248 -3.08 -12.81 -0.54
N LYS A 249 -3.62 -13.70 -1.37
CA LYS A 249 -4.88 -14.41 -1.11
C LYS A 249 -6.08 -13.48 -0.90
N LYS A 250 -6.07 -12.30 -1.52
CA LYS A 250 -7.18 -11.36 -1.56
C LYS A 250 -8.14 -11.71 -2.70
N TYR A 251 -9.32 -11.10 -2.73
CA TYR A 251 -10.26 -11.25 -3.83
C TYR A 251 -9.93 -10.29 -4.97
N LEU A 252 -10.14 -10.74 -6.21
CA LEU A 252 -9.99 -9.91 -7.40
C LEU A 252 -11.32 -9.85 -8.15
N PHE A 253 -11.71 -8.66 -8.53
CA PHE A 253 -12.91 -8.41 -9.32
C PHE A 253 -12.53 -7.86 -10.70
N LEU A 254 -13.21 -8.39 -11.73
CA LEU A 254 -13.11 -7.96 -13.11
C LEU A 254 -14.49 -7.64 -13.63
N TYR A 255 -14.59 -6.65 -14.51
CA TYR A 255 -15.83 -6.42 -15.23
C TYR A 255 -15.97 -7.42 -16.38
N GLN A 256 -17.20 -7.92 -16.61
CA GLN A 256 -17.51 -8.78 -17.76
C GLN A 256 -17.18 -8.11 -19.09
N SER A 257 -17.37 -6.80 -19.17
CA SER A 257 -16.97 -6.00 -20.35
C SER A 257 -15.47 -6.08 -20.62
N SER A 258 -14.62 -6.05 -19.58
CA SER A 258 -13.17 -6.20 -19.72
C SER A 258 -12.78 -7.62 -20.15
N VAL A 259 -13.43 -8.65 -19.59
CA VAL A 259 -13.18 -10.05 -19.96
C VAL A 259 -13.59 -10.33 -21.41
N ASN A 260 -14.66 -9.70 -21.89
CA ASN A 260 -15.15 -9.82 -23.26
C ASN A 260 -14.40 -8.91 -24.25
N ASN A 261 -13.56 -8.00 -23.78
CA ASN A 261 -12.79 -7.13 -24.63
C ASN A 261 -11.62 -7.89 -25.26
N HIS A 262 -11.65 -8.02 -26.61
CA HIS A 262 -10.60 -8.70 -27.37
C HIS A 262 -9.34 -7.86 -27.60
N ALA A 263 -9.39 -6.55 -27.33
CA ALA A 263 -8.25 -5.65 -27.48
C ALA A 263 -7.20 -5.78 -26.38
N VAL A 264 -7.54 -6.48 -25.27
CA VAL A 264 -6.63 -6.72 -24.15
C VAL A 264 -6.69 -8.19 -23.74
N LEU A 265 -5.56 -8.76 -23.31
CA LEU A 265 -5.43 -10.16 -22.96
C LEU A 265 -5.47 -10.40 -21.43
N TRP A 266 -5.05 -9.40 -20.65
CA TRP A 266 -4.87 -9.52 -19.20
C TRP A 266 -6.12 -10.03 -18.45
N PRO A 267 -7.38 -9.66 -18.77
CA PRO A 267 -8.53 -10.13 -17.99
C PRO A 267 -8.69 -11.64 -18.04
N ARG A 268 -8.38 -12.26 -19.20
CA ARG A 268 -8.47 -13.71 -19.38
C ARG A 268 -7.40 -14.50 -18.65
N GLN A 269 -6.24 -13.86 -18.37
CA GLN A 269 -5.17 -14.49 -17.57
C GLN A 269 -5.61 -14.72 -16.12
N PHE A 270 -6.56 -13.94 -15.63
CA PHE A 270 -7.05 -14.02 -14.25
C PHE A 270 -8.42 -14.71 -14.12
N SER A 271 -9.30 -14.64 -15.13
CA SER A 271 -10.73 -14.99 -15.03
C SER A 271 -11.01 -16.40 -14.51
N ASN A 272 -10.10 -17.34 -14.71
CA ASN A 272 -10.24 -18.74 -14.30
C ASN A 272 -9.51 -19.07 -12.99
N GLN A 273 -8.92 -18.08 -12.31
CA GLN A 273 -8.19 -18.31 -11.07
C GLN A 273 -9.13 -18.31 -9.86
N SER A 274 -8.73 -19.02 -8.81
CA SER A 274 -9.43 -18.98 -7.53
C SER A 274 -9.46 -17.56 -6.98
N ARG A 275 -10.56 -17.17 -6.31
CA ARG A 275 -10.78 -15.81 -5.74
C ARG A 275 -10.96 -14.70 -6.78
N VAL A 276 -11.09 -15.02 -8.07
CA VAL A 276 -11.42 -14.07 -9.12
C VAL A 276 -12.91 -14.14 -9.42
N PHE A 277 -13.56 -12.99 -9.41
CA PHE A 277 -14.98 -12.85 -9.66
C PHE A 277 -15.22 -11.89 -10.82
N THR A 278 -16.07 -12.29 -11.74
CA THR A 278 -16.51 -11.42 -12.82
C THR A 278 -17.88 -10.86 -12.47
N ILE A 279 -18.03 -9.55 -12.59
CA ILE A 279 -19.28 -8.84 -12.33
C ILE A 279 -19.76 -8.10 -13.57
N LYS A 280 -21.06 -7.91 -13.69
CA LYS A 280 -21.68 -7.18 -14.81
C LYS A 280 -21.87 -5.71 -14.50
N LYS A 281 -22.24 -5.41 -13.27
CA LYS A 281 -22.57 -4.06 -12.81
C LYS A 281 -21.84 -3.71 -11.50
N PRO A 282 -21.53 -2.44 -11.26
CA PRO A 282 -20.89 -1.99 -10.02
C PRO A 282 -21.61 -2.43 -8.75
N GLU A 283 -22.94 -2.45 -8.76
CA GLU A 283 -23.79 -2.81 -7.62
C GLU A 283 -23.68 -4.29 -7.23
N ASP A 284 -23.23 -5.13 -8.15
CA ASP A 284 -23.00 -6.56 -7.88
C ASP A 284 -21.80 -6.79 -6.96
N LEU A 285 -20.78 -5.90 -6.99
CA LEU A 285 -19.52 -6.10 -6.29
C LEU A 285 -19.71 -6.29 -4.78
N PRO A 286 -20.36 -5.39 -4.03
CA PRO A 286 -20.47 -5.54 -2.58
C PRO A 286 -21.18 -6.84 -2.19
N ARG A 287 -22.22 -7.22 -2.93
CA ARG A 287 -22.99 -8.45 -2.70
C ARG A 287 -22.13 -9.69 -2.91
N VAL A 288 -21.44 -9.78 -4.05
CA VAL A 288 -20.58 -10.91 -4.38
C VAL A 288 -19.40 -10.99 -3.42
N LEU A 289 -18.79 -9.87 -3.05
CA LEU A 289 -17.70 -9.83 -2.08
C LEU A 289 -18.16 -10.32 -0.70
N THR A 290 -19.29 -9.82 -0.21
CA THR A 290 -19.83 -10.23 1.09
C THR A 290 -20.12 -11.73 1.11
N GLN A 291 -20.66 -12.29 0.03
CA GLN A 291 -20.91 -13.73 -0.08
C GLN A 291 -19.59 -14.52 -0.09
N ALA A 292 -18.61 -14.11 -0.90
CA ALA A 292 -17.31 -14.76 -0.97
C ALA A 292 -16.56 -14.75 0.38
N MET A 293 -16.68 -13.67 1.15
CA MET A 293 -16.12 -13.60 2.51
C MET A 293 -16.82 -14.56 3.48
N LYS A 294 -18.17 -14.68 3.42
CA LYS A 294 -18.95 -15.61 4.25
C LYS A 294 -18.60 -17.07 3.91
N ASP A 295 -18.51 -17.41 2.63
CA ASP A 295 -18.18 -18.77 2.17
C ASP A 295 -16.79 -19.19 2.66
N ARG A 296 -15.82 -18.25 2.69
CA ARG A 296 -14.50 -18.51 3.25
C ARG A 296 -14.53 -18.81 4.75
N LEU A 297 -15.33 -18.07 5.51
CA LEU A 297 -15.48 -18.31 6.96
C LEU A 297 -16.11 -19.68 7.23
N SER A 298 -17.01 -20.13 6.36
CA SER A 298 -17.63 -21.46 6.44
C SER A 298 -16.68 -22.59 6.00
N LEU A 299 -15.81 -22.33 5.00
CA LEU A 299 -14.81 -23.27 4.48
C LEU A 299 -13.50 -23.29 5.28
N GLY A 300 -13.26 -22.32 6.15
CA GLY A 300 -12.08 -22.25 7.02
C GLY A 300 -11.88 -23.44 7.97
N LYS A 301 -12.79 -24.44 7.90
CA LYS A 301 -12.66 -25.78 8.50
C LYS A 301 -12.04 -26.83 7.57
N LYS A 302 -11.74 -26.53 6.28
CA LYS A 302 -11.06 -27.44 5.34
C LYS A 302 -9.79 -26.77 4.78
N ARG A 303 -8.61 -27.36 5.04
CA ARG A 303 -7.28 -26.87 4.62
C ARG A 303 -7.17 -26.76 3.09
N GLU A 304 -6.86 -25.58 2.57
CA GLU A 304 -6.44 -25.35 1.17
C GLU A 304 -4.93 -25.61 0.99
N LYS A 305 -4.54 -26.29 -0.10
CA LYS A 305 -3.14 -26.41 -0.52
C LYS A 305 -2.68 -25.10 -1.19
N PRO A 306 -1.43 -24.65 -0.97
CA PRO A 306 -0.90 -23.44 -1.61
C PRO A 306 -0.73 -23.67 -3.12
N VAL A 307 -1.22 -22.72 -3.92
CA VAL A 307 -0.94 -22.63 -5.36
C VAL A 307 0.31 -21.78 -5.55
N GLN A 308 1.38 -22.37 -6.04
CA GLN A 308 2.62 -21.69 -6.39
C GLN A 308 2.46 -21.10 -7.80
N LEU A 309 2.44 -19.79 -7.92
CA LEU A 309 2.46 -19.07 -9.18
C LEU A 309 3.92 -18.76 -9.56
N ASP A 310 4.38 -19.37 -10.64
CA ASP A 310 5.72 -19.12 -11.19
C ASP A 310 5.66 -17.89 -12.12
N LEU A 311 5.93 -16.70 -11.55
CA LEU A 311 5.79 -15.40 -12.22
C LEU A 311 7.12 -14.87 -12.82
N PHE A 312 8.18 -15.71 -12.85
CA PHE A 312 9.53 -15.26 -13.26
C PHE A 312 10.11 -15.98 -14.49
N SER A 313 9.31 -16.68 -15.27
CA SER A 313 9.78 -17.13 -16.58
C SER A 313 9.75 -15.93 -17.56
N ALA A 314 10.87 -15.20 -17.62
CA ALA A 314 11.15 -14.31 -18.74
C ALA A 314 11.26 -15.16 -20.02
N PRO A 315 10.72 -14.74 -21.16
CA PRO A 315 11.06 -15.36 -22.42
C PRO A 315 12.56 -15.13 -22.67
N SER A 316 13.28 -16.22 -22.86
CA SER A 316 14.67 -16.20 -23.34
C SER A 316 14.74 -15.56 -24.73
N PRO A 317 15.90 -15.00 -25.10
CA PRO A 317 16.08 -14.07 -26.21
C PRO A 317 15.71 -14.60 -27.60
#